data_d0a5c393a1df6d9b0c2f97e94fd8911e
#
_entry.id   d0a5c393a1df6d9b0c2f97e94fd8911e
#
_cell.length_a   1.000
_cell.length_b   1.000
_cell.length_c   1.000
_cell.angle_alpha   90.00
_cell.angle_beta   90.00
_cell.angle_gamma   90.00
#
_symmetry.space_group_name_H-M   'P 1'
#
loop_
_entity.id
_entity.type
_entity.pdbx_description
1 polymer ?
#
loop_
_entity_poly.entity_id
_entity_poly.type
_entity_poly.pdbx_seq_one_letter_code
_entity_poly.pdbx_strand_id
1 'polypeptide(L)'
;MRPPFVDCHSHVVPSGDDGAKDLADGIALCELAARSGTEILYATPHVWPHLVLTDRREQTVRRAFEALRVDTPLELRLGYELTPAPPLLDEDPARYALEGTDVVLVEVPFIGPADGLFALAEHIESAGFVPLVAHPERTEALRARPSLADELAERGWPLQLNTTSLTGRHGPEAEALAWRLIEDGHGRVVASDGHRLTRPARLDGAYELVSARVGEEAAAPLFDGTGLGLRARRPTPSRAGARDA
;
A
#
# COMPACT_ATOMS: atom_id res chain seq x y z
N MET A 1 -2.57 -8.46 -23.60
CA MET A 1 -3.94 -8.17 -23.04
C MET A 1 -3.76 -7.62 -21.65
N ARG A 2 -4.39 -6.49 -21.33
CA ARG A 2 -4.28 -5.84 -20.01
C ARG A 2 -4.77 -6.80 -18.91
N PRO A 3 -3.99 -7.06 -17.84
CA PRO A 3 -4.46 -7.92 -16.74
C PRO A 3 -5.53 -7.20 -15.92
N PRO A 4 -6.36 -7.92 -15.19
CA PRO A 4 -7.22 -7.33 -14.17
C PRO A 4 -6.36 -6.80 -13.03
N PHE A 5 -6.55 -5.54 -12.64
CA PHE A 5 -5.70 -4.88 -11.67
C PHE A 5 -6.08 -5.19 -10.22
N VAL A 6 -5.06 -5.23 -9.37
CA VAL A 6 -5.16 -5.25 -7.90
C VAL A 6 -4.43 -4.02 -7.36
N ASP A 7 -5.16 -3.12 -6.75
CA ASP A 7 -4.59 -1.92 -6.12
C ASP A 7 -4.51 -2.12 -4.61
N CYS A 8 -3.31 -2.23 -4.08
CA CYS A 8 -3.09 -2.56 -2.67
C CYS A 8 -2.98 -1.35 -1.74
N HIS A 9 -3.15 -0.13 -2.26
CA HIS A 9 -2.96 1.10 -1.49
C HIS A 9 -3.89 2.22 -1.96
N SER A 10 -4.90 2.55 -1.15
CA SER A 10 -5.83 3.65 -1.43
C SER A 10 -6.50 4.18 -0.17
N HIS A 11 -6.93 5.46 -0.20
CA HIS A 11 -7.61 6.13 0.91
C HIS A 11 -9.06 6.45 0.55
N VAL A 12 -9.76 5.42 0.05
CA VAL A 12 -11.16 5.55 -0.41
C VAL A 12 -12.19 5.49 0.72
N VAL A 13 -11.80 5.05 1.92
CA VAL A 13 -12.68 5.02 3.10
C VAL A 13 -12.58 6.33 3.87
N PRO A 14 -13.70 7.03 4.14
CA PRO A 14 -13.68 8.20 5.01
C PRO A 14 -13.30 7.79 6.44
N SER A 15 -12.08 8.10 6.84
CA SER A 15 -11.46 7.64 8.09
C SER A 15 -10.98 8.78 9.00
N GLY A 16 -11.13 10.03 8.56
CA GLY A 16 -10.61 11.22 9.24
C GLY A 16 -9.16 11.55 8.90
N ASP A 17 -8.55 10.80 7.96
CA ASP A 17 -7.27 11.13 7.33
C ASP A 17 -7.44 12.11 6.16
N ASP A 18 -6.45 12.20 5.26
CA ASP A 18 -6.49 13.10 4.11
C ASP A 18 -7.09 12.48 2.84
N GLY A 19 -7.68 11.26 2.95
CA GLY A 19 -8.37 10.56 1.87
C GLY A 19 -9.78 11.07 1.59
N ALA A 20 -10.70 10.15 1.23
CA ALA A 20 -12.11 10.45 0.98
C ALA A 20 -12.75 11.16 2.18
N LYS A 21 -13.49 12.26 1.92
CA LYS A 21 -14.11 13.06 2.97
C LYS A 21 -15.38 12.42 3.52
N ASP A 22 -16.11 11.76 2.64
CA ASP A 22 -17.39 11.11 2.92
C ASP A 22 -17.60 9.89 2.01
N LEU A 23 -18.73 9.20 2.20
CA LEU A 23 -19.05 8.00 1.41
C LEU A 23 -19.23 8.31 -0.08
N ALA A 24 -19.72 9.48 -0.45
CA ALA A 24 -19.93 9.83 -1.84
C ALA A 24 -18.58 9.99 -2.58
N ASP A 25 -17.60 10.64 -1.93
CA ASP A 25 -16.21 10.71 -2.44
C ASP A 25 -15.61 9.30 -2.60
N GLY A 26 -15.79 8.43 -1.60
CA GLY A 26 -15.30 7.06 -1.62
C GLY A 26 -15.91 6.22 -2.75
N ILE A 27 -17.23 6.28 -2.93
CA ILE A 27 -17.95 5.60 -4.01
C ILE A 27 -17.41 6.08 -5.37
N ALA A 28 -17.29 7.39 -5.56
CA ALA A 28 -16.79 7.95 -6.82
C ALA A 28 -15.36 7.49 -7.15
N LEU A 29 -14.49 7.36 -6.13
CA LEU A 29 -13.13 6.83 -6.29
C LEU A 29 -13.15 5.34 -6.68
N CYS A 30 -13.96 4.51 -6.00
CA CYS A 30 -14.11 3.09 -6.30
C CYS A 30 -14.69 2.85 -7.69
N GLU A 31 -15.71 3.62 -8.11
CA GLU A 31 -16.26 3.56 -9.46
C GLU A 31 -15.22 3.92 -10.53
N LEU A 32 -14.39 4.93 -10.27
CA LEU A 32 -13.33 5.31 -11.19
C LEU A 32 -12.25 4.23 -11.29
N ALA A 33 -11.85 3.62 -10.17
CA ALA A 33 -10.95 2.49 -10.13
C ALA A 33 -11.48 1.31 -10.96
N ALA A 34 -12.74 0.92 -10.75
CA ALA A 34 -13.40 -0.16 -11.50
C ALA A 34 -13.43 0.13 -13.00
N ARG A 35 -13.85 1.33 -13.41
CA ARG A 35 -13.84 1.75 -14.83
C ARG A 35 -12.45 1.73 -15.45
N SER A 36 -11.41 1.88 -14.64
CA SER A 36 -10.00 1.83 -15.07
C SER A 36 -9.42 0.41 -15.10
N GLY A 37 -10.22 -0.62 -14.70
CA GLY A 37 -9.84 -2.03 -14.77
C GLY A 37 -9.36 -2.64 -13.45
N THR A 38 -9.54 -1.95 -12.33
CA THR A 38 -9.28 -2.52 -10.99
C THR A 38 -10.41 -3.47 -10.61
N GLU A 39 -10.07 -4.71 -10.25
CA GLU A 39 -11.01 -5.72 -9.73
C GLU A 39 -10.98 -5.78 -8.21
N ILE A 40 -9.79 -5.67 -7.61
CA ILE A 40 -9.58 -5.70 -6.17
C ILE A 40 -8.92 -4.39 -5.75
N LEU A 41 -9.53 -3.69 -4.80
CA LEU A 41 -9.01 -2.45 -4.23
C LEU A 41 -8.88 -2.60 -2.71
N TYR A 42 -7.69 -2.36 -2.19
CA TYR A 42 -7.48 -2.27 -0.75
C TYR A 42 -7.65 -0.83 -0.30
N ALA A 43 -8.58 -0.62 0.63
CA ALA A 43 -8.67 0.61 1.39
C ALA A 43 -7.70 0.53 2.57
N THR A 44 -6.74 1.45 2.62
CA THR A 44 -5.64 1.47 3.59
C THR A 44 -5.58 2.80 4.33
N PRO A 45 -6.62 3.17 5.11
CA PRO A 45 -6.60 4.42 5.85
C PRO A 45 -5.36 4.52 6.74
N HIS A 46 -4.82 5.73 6.83
CA HIS A 46 -3.61 6.00 7.62
C HIS A 46 -3.75 5.67 9.11
N VAL A 47 -2.68 5.18 9.69
CA VAL A 47 -2.44 5.15 11.14
C VAL A 47 -1.23 6.02 11.43
N TRP A 48 -1.47 7.28 11.78
CA TRP A 48 -0.45 8.26 12.11
C TRP A 48 -0.22 8.38 13.63
N PRO A 49 0.93 8.89 14.08
CA PRO A 49 1.19 9.12 15.50
C PRO A 49 0.12 9.97 16.20
N HIS A 50 -0.48 10.92 15.46
CA HIS A 50 -1.56 11.80 15.95
C HIS A 50 -2.97 11.29 15.58
N LEU A 51 -3.09 10.22 14.82
CA LEU A 51 -4.33 9.61 14.37
C LEU A 51 -4.26 8.08 14.57
N VAL A 52 -4.05 7.65 15.81
CA VAL A 52 -3.89 6.24 16.18
C VAL A 52 -5.17 5.44 15.96
N LEU A 53 -5.03 4.15 15.70
CA LEU A 53 -6.16 3.24 15.52
C LEU A 53 -6.71 2.77 16.89
N THR A 54 -7.41 3.67 17.60
CA THR A 54 -8.16 3.27 18.79
C THR A 54 -9.32 2.34 18.41
N ASP A 55 -9.83 1.52 19.34
CA ASP A 55 -10.99 0.64 19.09
C ASP A 55 -12.20 1.42 18.57
N ARG A 56 -12.43 2.63 19.10
CA ARG A 56 -13.50 3.53 18.64
C ARG A 56 -13.29 3.96 17.19
N ARG A 57 -12.06 4.35 16.82
CA ARG A 57 -11.73 4.74 15.45
C ARG A 57 -11.84 3.55 14.50
N GLU A 58 -11.31 2.40 14.89
CA GLU A 58 -11.41 1.17 14.10
C GLU A 58 -12.86 0.80 13.80
N GLN A 59 -13.74 0.82 14.81
CA GLN A 59 -15.17 0.59 14.61
C GLN A 59 -15.81 1.59 13.65
N THR A 60 -15.36 2.85 13.66
CA THR A 60 -15.85 3.88 12.75
C THR A 60 -15.37 3.64 11.31
N VAL A 61 -14.08 3.32 11.14
CA VAL A 61 -13.48 2.96 9.84
C VAL A 61 -14.18 1.71 9.27
N ARG A 62 -14.35 0.66 10.07
CA ARG A 62 -15.02 -0.58 9.63
C ARG A 62 -16.48 -0.34 9.20
N ARG A 63 -17.23 0.51 9.92
CA ARG A 63 -18.60 0.87 9.51
C ARG A 63 -18.63 1.62 8.19
N ALA A 64 -17.74 2.57 8.00
CA ALA A 64 -17.62 3.31 6.74
C ALA A 64 -17.19 2.40 5.59
N PHE A 65 -16.24 1.50 5.84
CA PHE A 65 -15.80 0.47 4.89
C PHE A 65 -16.95 -0.45 4.47
N GLU A 66 -17.73 -0.99 5.41
CA GLU A 66 -18.85 -1.87 5.10
C GLU A 66 -19.94 -1.14 4.28
N ALA A 67 -20.22 0.13 4.62
CA ALA A 67 -21.14 0.93 3.84
C ALA A 67 -20.64 1.16 2.40
N LEU A 68 -19.34 1.46 2.25
CA LEU A 68 -18.72 1.65 0.94
C LEU A 68 -18.72 0.36 0.12
N ARG A 69 -18.43 -0.78 0.75
CA ARG A 69 -18.33 -2.10 0.10
C ARG A 69 -19.64 -2.56 -0.56
N VAL A 70 -20.78 -2.17 -0.01
CA VAL A 70 -22.11 -2.52 -0.55
C VAL A 70 -22.36 -1.80 -1.89
N ASP A 71 -21.88 -0.59 -2.03
CA ASP A 71 -22.21 0.30 -3.15
C ASP A 71 -21.11 0.34 -4.23
N THR A 72 -20.05 -0.49 -4.12
CA THR A 72 -18.96 -0.49 -5.08
C THR A 72 -19.02 -1.64 -6.07
N PRO A 73 -18.61 -1.42 -7.36
CA PRO A 73 -18.65 -2.45 -8.38
C PRO A 73 -17.41 -3.39 -8.39
N LEU A 74 -16.49 -3.23 -7.43
CA LEU A 74 -15.24 -4.01 -7.31
C LEU A 74 -15.15 -4.73 -5.97
N GLU A 75 -14.23 -5.67 -5.83
CA GLU A 75 -13.94 -6.30 -4.55
C GLU A 75 -13.14 -5.33 -3.68
N LEU A 76 -13.79 -4.75 -2.66
CA LEU A 76 -13.14 -3.88 -1.68
C LEU A 76 -12.63 -4.71 -0.50
N ARG A 77 -11.37 -4.49 -0.11
CA ARG A 77 -10.72 -5.12 1.03
C ARG A 77 -10.14 -4.05 1.95
N LEU A 78 -10.07 -4.33 3.26
CA LEU A 78 -9.54 -3.40 4.25
C LEU A 78 -8.09 -3.77 4.62
N GLY A 79 -7.28 -2.78 4.86
CA GLY A 79 -5.98 -2.82 5.50
C GLY A 79 -5.69 -1.47 6.13
N TYR A 80 -4.44 -1.22 6.50
CA TYR A 80 -4.04 0.08 7.05
C TYR A 80 -2.65 0.43 6.57
N GLU A 81 -2.40 1.72 6.34
CA GLU A 81 -1.06 2.25 6.11
C GLU A 81 -0.48 2.80 7.41
N LEU A 82 0.63 2.22 7.85
CA LEU A 82 1.27 2.55 9.11
C LEU A 82 2.41 3.56 8.92
N THR A 83 2.32 4.70 9.59
CA THR A 83 3.48 5.58 9.79
C THR A 83 4.24 5.11 11.02
N PRO A 84 5.55 4.81 10.92
CA PRO A 84 6.34 4.31 12.04
C PRO A 84 6.24 5.19 13.27
N ALA A 85 5.87 4.58 14.39
CA ALA A 85 5.76 5.23 15.69
C ALA A 85 6.02 4.21 16.81
N PRO A 86 6.68 4.59 17.93
CA PRO A 86 7.00 3.66 19.01
C PRO A 86 5.82 2.83 19.54
N PRO A 87 4.60 3.37 19.68
CA PRO A 87 3.46 2.58 20.16
C PRO A 87 3.10 1.39 19.26
N LEU A 88 3.41 1.44 17.95
CA LEU A 88 3.12 0.33 17.03
C LEU A 88 4.00 -0.91 17.29
N LEU A 89 5.11 -0.75 17.99
CA LEU A 89 6.00 -1.86 18.35
C LEU A 89 5.41 -2.75 19.46
N ASP A 90 4.37 -2.26 20.16
CA ASP A 90 3.64 -3.02 21.18
C ASP A 90 2.31 -3.59 20.64
N GLU A 91 1.93 -3.26 19.42
CA GLU A 91 0.68 -3.70 18.79
C GLU A 91 0.87 -5.01 18.01
N ASP A 92 -0.23 -5.76 17.83
CA ASP A 92 -0.25 -6.96 17.00
C ASP A 92 -0.36 -6.58 15.51
N PRO A 93 0.64 -6.88 14.67
CA PRO A 93 0.59 -6.56 13.24
C PRO A 93 -0.61 -7.15 12.49
N ALA A 94 -1.18 -8.25 12.98
CA ALA A 94 -2.39 -8.86 12.41
C ALA A 94 -3.57 -7.89 12.29
N ARG A 95 -3.64 -6.90 13.19
CA ARG A 95 -4.69 -5.88 13.21
C ARG A 95 -4.67 -4.98 11.97
N TYR A 96 -3.50 -4.82 11.38
CA TYR A 96 -3.21 -3.86 10.32
C TYR A 96 -3.05 -4.49 8.94
N ALA A 97 -2.96 -5.83 8.89
CA ALA A 97 -2.70 -6.56 7.66
C ALA A 97 -3.76 -6.31 6.59
N LEU A 98 -3.34 -6.30 5.33
CA LEU A 98 -4.22 -6.29 4.19
C LEU A 98 -5.15 -7.51 4.23
N GLU A 99 -6.46 -7.30 4.21
CA GLU A 99 -7.48 -8.35 4.41
C GLU A 99 -7.22 -9.59 3.54
N GLY A 100 -7.12 -10.75 4.18
CA GLY A 100 -6.87 -12.03 3.53
C GLY A 100 -5.42 -12.28 3.12
N THR A 101 -4.47 -11.52 3.68
CA THR A 101 -3.02 -11.68 3.42
C THR A 101 -2.22 -11.67 4.73
N ASP A 102 -0.92 -11.90 4.60
CA ASP A 102 0.10 -11.71 5.63
C ASP A 102 0.90 -10.39 5.44
N VAL A 103 0.41 -9.48 4.62
CA VAL A 103 1.09 -8.24 4.24
C VAL A 103 0.62 -7.07 5.09
N VAL A 104 1.54 -6.30 5.65
CA VAL A 104 1.28 -5.05 6.38
C VAL A 104 1.95 -3.90 5.64
N LEU A 105 1.19 -2.88 5.28
CA LEU A 105 1.68 -1.71 4.55
C LEU A 105 2.30 -0.70 5.53
N VAL A 106 3.55 -0.33 5.29
CA VAL A 106 4.31 0.62 6.12
C VAL A 106 4.93 1.70 5.26
N GLU A 107 4.61 2.96 5.53
CA GLU A 107 5.24 4.07 4.83
C GLU A 107 6.63 4.42 5.39
N VAL A 108 7.51 4.88 4.51
CA VAL A 108 8.74 5.56 4.93
C VAL A 108 8.38 7.01 5.27
N PRO A 109 8.85 7.57 6.37
CA PRO A 109 8.66 9.00 6.66
C PRO A 109 9.12 9.87 5.48
N PHE A 110 8.30 10.81 5.02
CA PHE A 110 8.64 11.67 3.88
C PHE A 110 9.88 12.54 4.15
N ILE A 111 10.06 12.96 5.40
CA ILE A 111 11.15 13.83 5.86
C ILE A 111 11.90 13.12 7.00
N GLY A 112 13.23 13.22 6.97
CA GLY A 112 14.10 12.68 8.01
C GLY A 112 14.56 11.25 7.79
N PRO A 113 15.14 10.61 8.82
CA PRO A 113 15.76 9.29 8.73
C PRO A 113 14.73 8.17 8.63
N ALA A 114 15.16 7.01 8.09
CA ALA A 114 14.32 5.82 7.94
C ALA A 114 14.38 4.85 9.15
N ASP A 115 15.06 5.21 10.25
CA ASP A 115 15.28 4.28 11.37
C ASP A 115 13.98 3.71 11.95
N GLY A 116 12.93 4.53 12.04
CA GLY A 116 11.63 4.08 12.51
C GLY A 116 10.97 3.05 11.60
N LEU A 117 11.20 3.12 10.28
CA LEU A 117 10.75 2.11 9.34
C LEU A 117 11.39 0.76 9.66
N PHE A 118 12.72 0.72 9.85
CA PHE A 118 13.43 -0.54 10.12
C PHE A 118 12.91 -1.21 11.39
N ALA A 119 12.76 -0.46 12.48
CA ALA A 119 12.25 -1.00 13.74
C ALA A 119 10.82 -1.59 13.59
N LEU A 120 9.91 -0.88 12.87
CA LEU A 120 8.56 -1.35 12.68
C LEU A 120 8.50 -2.54 11.71
N ALA A 121 9.27 -2.52 10.62
CA ALA A 121 9.32 -3.63 9.67
C ALA A 121 9.90 -4.91 10.31
N GLU A 122 10.95 -4.81 11.15
CA GLU A 122 11.50 -5.93 11.92
C GLU A 122 10.48 -6.49 12.94
N HIS A 123 9.70 -5.61 13.58
CA HIS A 123 8.60 -6.04 14.45
C HIS A 123 7.54 -6.82 13.69
N ILE A 124 7.10 -6.31 12.53
CA ILE A 124 6.12 -6.96 11.64
C ILE A 124 6.64 -8.33 11.18
N GLU A 125 7.88 -8.40 10.70
CA GLU A 125 8.52 -9.63 10.24
C GLU A 125 8.65 -10.67 11.37
N SER A 126 9.06 -10.23 12.57
CA SER A 126 9.18 -11.11 13.75
C SER A 126 7.85 -11.72 14.19
N ALA A 127 6.74 -11.07 13.87
CA ALA A 127 5.38 -11.56 14.11
C ALA A 127 4.87 -12.49 12.97
N GLY A 128 5.69 -12.76 11.94
CA GLY A 128 5.35 -13.65 10.83
C GLY A 128 4.59 -12.97 9.68
N PHE A 129 4.61 -11.63 9.62
CA PHE A 129 4.01 -10.85 8.55
C PHE A 129 5.08 -10.29 7.60
N VAL A 130 4.65 -9.87 6.41
CA VAL A 130 5.50 -9.26 5.38
C VAL A 130 5.33 -7.74 5.41
N PRO A 131 6.35 -6.95 5.77
CA PRO A 131 6.28 -5.51 5.71
C PRO A 131 6.39 -5.05 4.24
N LEU A 132 5.31 -4.51 3.68
CA LEU A 132 5.29 -3.86 2.37
C LEU A 132 5.65 -2.39 2.54
N VAL A 133 6.81 -2.00 2.02
CA VAL A 133 7.30 -0.62 2.13
C VAL A 133 6.62 0.26 1.08
N ALA A 134 5.78 1.19 1.55
CA ALA A 134 5.00 2.07 0.70
C ALA A 134 5.85 3.21 0.12
N HIS A 135 5.70 3.45 -1.17
CA HIS A 135 6.22 4.58 -1.97
C HIS A 135 7.59 5.14 -1.53
N PRO A 136 8.60 4.28 -1.34
CA PRO A 136 9.91 4.70 -0.84
C PRO A 136 10.58 5.75 -1.74
N GLU A 137 10.26 5.78 -3.03
CA GLU A 137 10.76 6.74 -4.00
C GLU A 137 10.38 8.21 -3.70
N ARG A 138 9.36 8.42 -2.85
CA ARG A 138 8.90 9.76 -2.48
C ARG A 138 9.65 10.36 -1.30
N THR A 139 10.49 9.60 -0.64
CA THR A 139 11.07 9.98 0.65
C THR A 139 12.44 10.63 0.52
N GLU A 140 12.72 11.56 1.43
CA GLU A 140 14.00 12.23 1.49
C GLU A 140 15.16 11.24 1.76
N ALA A 141 14.94 10.27 2.65
CA ALA A 141 15.93 9.27 3.01
C ALA A 141 16.43 8.47 1.78
N LEU A 142 15.53 7.98 0.93
CA LEU A 142 15.91 7.23 -0.26
C LEU A 142 16.47 8.12 -1.37
N ARG A 143 15.96 9.35 -1.52
CA ARG A 143 16.54 10.30 -2.48
C ARG A 143 17.97 10.68 -2.12
N ALA A 144 18.24 10.90 -0.83
CA ALA A 144 19.58 11.21 -0.34
C ALA A 144 20.54 10.00 -0.38
N ARG A 145 19.99 8.79 -0.16
CA ARG A 145 20.76 7.53 -0.15
C ARG A 145 20.01 6.44 -0.94
N PRO A 146 20.12 6.44 -2.29
CA PRO A 146 19.41 5.47 -3.13
C PRO A 146 19.74 3.99 -2.85
N SER A 147 20.93 3.69 -2.30
CA SER A 147 21.30 2.34 -1.84
C SER A 147 20.47 1.82 -0.66
N LEU A 148 19.67 2.67 -0.01
CA LEU A 148 18.74 2.23 1.01
C LEU A 148 17.66 1.30 0.43
N ALA A 149 17.29 1.49 -0.85
CA ALA A 149 16.39 0.57 -1.54
C ALA A 149 16.99 -0.83 -1.69
N ASP A 150 18.30 -0.91 -1.93
CA ASP A 150 19.00 -2.19 -2.01
C ASP A 150 19.01 -2.89 -0.64
N GLU A 151 19.24 -2.14 0.45
CA GLU A 151 19.16 -2.66 1.82
C GLU A 151 17.77 -3.23 2.15
N LEU A 152 16.69 -2.54 1.74
CA LEU A 152 15.32 -3.00 1.95
C LEU A 152 15.04 -4.28 1.15
N ALA A 153 15.48 -4.33 -0.11
CA ALA A 153 15.33 -5.48 -0.99
C ALA A 153 16.16 -6.70 -0.49
N GLU A 154 17.38 -6.50 0.01
CA GLU A 154 18.24 -7.53 0.59
C GLU A 154 17.61 -8.17 1.85
N ARG A 155 16.81 -7.41 2.60
CA ARG A 155 16.03 -7.94 3.72
C ARG A 155 14.81 -8.73 3.27
N GLY A 156 14.50 -8.73 1.96
CA GLY A 156 13.33 -9.37 1.40
C GLY A 156 12.03 -8.57 1.59
N TRP A 157 12.10 -7.31 1.99
CA TRP A 157 10.95 -6.45 2.15
C TRP A 157 10.50 -5.89 0.80
N PRO A 158 9.28 -6.23 0.33
CA PRO A 158 8.79 -5.76 -0.96
C PRO A 158 8.54 -4.25 -0.96
N LEU A 159 8.83 -3.60 -2.09
CA LEU A 159 8.61 -2.18 -2.29
C LEU A 159 7.36 -1.94 -3.16
N GLN A 160 6.45 -1.08 -2.68
CA GLN A 160 5.32 -0.59 -3.43
C GLN A 160 5.65 0.79 -4.01
N LEU A 161 5.44 0.96 -5.31
CA LEU A 161 5.69 2.21 -6.03
C LEU A 161 4.38 2.91 -6.39
N ASN A 162 4.36 4.25 -6.37
CA ASN A 162 3.16 5.00 -6.71
C ASN A 162 3.04 5.24 -8.23
N THR A 163 1.83 5.07 -8.76
CA THR A 163 1.49 5.45 -10.16
C THR A 163 1.83 6.91 -10.44
N THR A 164 1.60 7.78 -9.46
CA THR A 164 1.86 9.22 -9.57
C THR A 164 3.34 9.56 -9.61
N SER A 165 4.22 8.74 -9.03
CA SER A 165 5.66 8.88 -9.16
C SER A 165 6.11 8.55 -10.60
N LEU A 166 5.62 7.44 -11.16
CA LEU A 166 5.93 7.02 -12.53
C LEU A 166 5.48 8.01 -13.61
N THR A 167 4.52 8.86 -13.27
CA THR A 167 4.01 9.93 -14.16
C THR A 167 4.58 11.32 -13.85
N GLY A 168 5.63 11.40 -13.02
CA GLY A 168 6.34 12.65 -12.71
C GLY A 168 5.64 13.62 -11.75
N ARG A 169 4.46 13.24 -11.17
CA ARG A 169 3.70 14.16 -10.29
C ARG A 169 4.41 14.47 -8.96
N HIS A 170 5.35 13.65 -8.55
CA HIS A 170 6.15 13.84 -7.33
C HIS A 170 7.54 14.43 -7.61
N GLY A 171 7.73 14.96 -8.82
CA GLY A 171 8.98 15.58 -9.25
C GLY A 171 9.95 14.59 -9.90
N PRO A 172 10.97 15.13 -10.61
CA PRO A 172 11.86 14.31 -11.43
C PRO A 172 12.73 13.33 -10.63
N GLU A 173 13.07 13.63 -9.38
CA GLU A 173 13.88 12.74 -8.54
C GLU A 173 13.09 11.49 -8.13
N ALA A 174 11.83 11.67 -7.71
CA ALA A 174 10.95 10.56 -7.36
C ALA A 174 10.61 9.71 -8.59
N GLU A 175 10.38 10.35 -9.75
CA GLU A 175 10.15 9.66 -11.01
C GLU A 175 11.37 8.81 -11.41
N ALA A 176 12.57 9.40 -11.41
CA ALA A 176 13.80 8.69 -11.77
C ALA A 176 14.05 7.50 -10.82
N LEU A 177 13.83 7.67 -9.51
CA LEU A 177 14.00 6.60 -8.54
C LEU A 177 12.94 5.49 -8.73
N ALA A 178 11.66 5.84 -8.97
CA ALA A 178 10.61 4.85 -9.24
C ALA A 178 10.95 3.98 -10.46
N TRP A 179 11.39 4.61 -11.55
CA TRP A 179 11.82 3.89 -12.75
C TRP A 179 13.03 2.99 -12.51
N ARG A 180 14.05 3.48 -11.78
CA ARG A 180 15.20 2.67 -11.39
C ARG A 180 14.78 1.43 -10.62
N LEU A 181 13.88 1.59 -9.61
CA LEU A 181 13.41 0.48 -8.78
C LEU A 181 12.64 -0.59 -9.58
N ILE A 182 11.93 -0.20 -10.64
CA ILE A 182 11.31 -1.16 -11.58
C ILE A 182 12.38 -1.89 -12.39
N GLU A 183 13.32 -1.15 -12.97
CA GLU A 183 14.36 -1.70 -13.86
C GLU A 183 15.33 -2.63 -13.11
N ASP A 184 15.65 -2.31 -11.85
CA ASP A 184 16.49 -3.13 -10.97
C ASP A 184 15.73 -4.34 -10.37
N GLY A 185 14.39 -4.42 -10.59
CA GLY A 185 13.54 -5.52 -10.08
C GLY A 185 13.24 -5.42 -8.58
N HIS A 186 13.50 -4.27 -7.94
CA HIS A 186 13.20 -4.02 -6.53
C HIS A 186 11.73 -3.67 -6.30
N GLY A 187 11.06 -3.00 -7.25
CA GLY A 187 9.64 -2.77 -7.20
C GLY A 187 8.87 -4.09 -7.31
N ARG A 188 7.99 -4.38 -6.36
CA ARG A 188 7.20 -5.64 -6.31
C ARG A 188 5.74 -5.42 -6.65
N VAL A 189 5.23 -4.22 -6.47
CA VAL A 189 3.86 -3.83 -6.78
C VAL A 189 3.78 -2.33 -7.06
N VAL A 190 2.89 -1.95 -7.98
CA VAL A 190 2.53 -0.55 -8.23
C VAL A 190 1.11 -0.33 -7.71
N ALA A 191 0.91 0.71 -6.92
CA ALA A 191 -0.38 1.08 -6.37
C ALA A 191 -0.72 2.55 -6.63
N SER A 192 -1.99 2.90 -6.53
CA SER A 192 -2.43 4.26 -6.84
C SER A 192 -2.12 5.27 -5.75
N ASP A 193 -2.20 4.84 -4.49
CA ASP A 193 -2.23 5.73 -3.34
C ASP A 193 -3.29 6.82 -3.54
N GLY A 194 -4.48 6.36 -4.02
CA GLY A 194 -5.58 7.23 -4.43
C GLY A 194 -6.31 7.84 -3.24
N HIS A 195 -6.42 9.18 -3.21
CA HIS A 195 -7.00 9.92 -2.09
C HIS A 195 -8.26 10.69 -2.47
N ARG A 196 -8.28 11.27 -3.67
CA ARG A 196 -9.31 12.20 -4.16
C ARG A 196 -9.44 12.09 -5.67
N LEU A 197 -10.49 12.64 -6.24
CA LEU A 197 -10.67 12.67 -7.70
C LEU A 197 -9.53 13.39 -8.44
N THR A 198 -8.79 14.27 -7.76
CA THR A 198 -7.56 14.92 -8.30
C THR A 198 -6.32 14.04 -8.18
N ARG A 199 -6.36 13.00 -7.33
CA ARG A 199 -5.35 11.94 -7.16
C ARG A 199 -6.10 10.62 -7.05
N PRO A 200 -6.65 10.13 -8.18
CA PRO A 200 -7.59 9.01 -8.19
C PRO A 200 -6.92 7.66 -7.99
N ALA A 201 -7.71 6.67 -7.53
CA ALA A 201 -7.30 5.28 -7.45
C ALA A 201 -7.28 4.64 -8.84
N ARG A 202 -6.24 4.91 -9.65
CA ARG A 202 -6.10 4.43 -11.02
C ARG A 202 -4.72 3.85 -11.29
N LEU A 203 -4.70 2.71 -11.97
CA LEU A 203 -3.48 1.98 -12.34
C LEU A 203 -3.21 1.97 -13.85
N ASP A 204 -4.24 2.15 -14.67
CA ASP A 204 -4.23 1.95 -16.11
C ASP A 204 -3.14 2.76 -16.85
N GLY A 205 -3.03 4.05 -16.57
CA GLY A 205 -2.03 4.90 -17.21
C GLY A 205 -0.59 4.52 -16.83
N ALA A 206 -0.34 4.15 -15.57
CA ALA A 206 0.97 3.68 -15.14
C ALA A 206 1.30 2.30 -15.74
N TYR A 207 0.31 1.40 -15.84
CA TYR A 207 0.48 0.11 -16.51
C TYR A 207 0.92 0.27 -17.97
N GLU A 208 0.29 1.19 -18.73
CA GLU A 208 0.67 1.48 -20.11
C GLU A 208 2.11 1.97 -20.23
N LEU A 209 2.53 2.88 -19.34
CA LEU A 209 3.91 3.39 -19.30
C LEU A 209 4.92 2.30 -18.96
N VAL A 210 4.64 1.50 -17.92
CA VAL A 210 5.53 0.41 -17.48
C VAL A 210 5.61 -0.67 -18.57
N SER A 211 4.48 -1.08 -19.13
CA SER A 211 4.44 -2.08 -20.20
C SER A 211 5.20 -1.63 -21.45
N ALA A 212 5.12 -0.35 -21.80
CA ALA A 212 5.90 0.20 -22.91
C ALA A 212 7.41 0.17 -22.67
N ARG A 213 7.85 0.27 -21.41
CA ARG A 213 9.26 0.36 -21.03
C ARG A 213 9.92 -1.00 -20.76
N VAL A 214 9.22 -1.89 -20.04
CA VAL A 214 9.79 -3.20 -19.64
C VAL A 214 9.09 -4.40 -20.28
N GLY A 215 8.05 -4.19 -21.07
CA GLY A 215 7.23 -5.22 -21.70
C GLY A 215 6.03 -5.68 -20.84
N GLU A 216 4.96 -6.18 -21.50
CA GLU A 216 3.73 -6.61 -20.82
C GLU A 216 3.97 -7.74 -19.81
N GLU A 217 4.85 -8.70 -20.11
CA GLU A 217 5.16 -9.86 -19.27
C GLU A 217 5.80 -9.45 -17.94
N ALA A 218 6.76 -8.52 -17.97
CA ALA A 218 7.41 -8.00 -16.78
C ALA A 218 6.53 -7.01 -16.01
N ALA A 219 5.67 -6.26 -16.71
CA ALA A 219 4.77 -5.29 -16.08
C ALA A 219 3.59 -5.95 -15.36
N ALA A 220 2.99 -7.01 -15.91
CA ALA A 220 1.76 -7.60 -15.39
C ALA A 220 1.83 -7.94 -13.87
N PRO A 221 2.86 -8.61 -13.35
CA PRO A 221 2.95 -8.96 -11.92
C PRO A 221 2.98 -7.75 -10.97
N LEU A 222 3.39 -6.58 -11.46
CA LEU A 222 3.43 -5.35 -10.68
C LEU A 222 2.03 -4.76 -10.45
N PHE A 223 1.04 -5.15 -11.27
CA PHE A 223 -0.30 -4.55 -11.26
C PHE A 223 -1.43 -5.53 -10.98
N ASP A 224 -1.20 -6.84 -11.14
CA ASP A 224 -2.24 -7.86 -11.01
C ASP A 224 -2.29 -8.53 -9.64
N GLY A 225 -1.43 -8.12 -8.71
CA GLY A 225 -1.33 -8.63 -7.35
C GLY A 225 -0.58 -9.95 -7.22
N THR A 226 -0.10 -10.56 -8.30
CA THR A 226 0.64 -11.84 -8.24
C THR A 226 2.01 -11.69 -7.61
N GLY A 227 2.65 -10.52 -7.77
CA GLY A 227 3.94 -10.19 -7.16
C GLY A 227 3.98 -10.30 -5.61
N LEU A 228 2.81 -10.19 -4.96
CA LEU A 228 2.64 -10.31 -3.51
C LEU A 228 1.57 -11.34 -3.09
N GLY A 229 1.02 -12.13 -4.02
CA GLY A 229 -0.04 -13.08 -3.74
C GLY A 229 -1.36 -12.46 -3.25
N LEU A 230 -1.63 -11.21 -3.60
CA LEU A 230 -2.78 -10.43 -3.11
C LEU A 230 -4.15 -10.92 -3.60
N ARG A 231 -4.20 -11.75 -4.64
CA ARG A 231 -5.45 -12.33 -5.14
C ARG A 231 -5.97 -13.47 -4.27
N ALA A 232 -5.07 -14.22 -3.65
CA ALA A 232 -5.45 -15.31 -2.77
C ALA A 232 -6.01 -14.76 -1.44
N ARG A 233 -7.13 -15.33 -0.95
CA ARG A 233 -7.54 -15.11 0.43
C ARG A 233 -6.82 -16.14 1.30
N ARG A 234 -5.78 -15.72 2.00
CA ARG A 234 -5.12 -16.53 3.03
C ARG A 234 -5.82 -16.30 4.37
N PRO A 235 -5.97 -17.32 5.24
CA PRO A 235 -6.31 -17.06 6.63
C PRO A 235 -5.21 -16.19 7.24
N THR A 236 -5.60 -15.08 7.86
CA THR A 236 -4.66 -14.24 8.62
C THR A 236 -3.96 -15.13 9.65
N PRO A 237 -2.63 -15.08 9.80
CA PRO A 237 -1.92 -15.85 10.82
C PRO A 237 -2.54 -15.58 12.18
N SER A 238 -3.07 -16.61 12.85
CA SER A 238 -3.60 -16.48 14.20
C SER A 238 -2.46 -16.72 15.19
N ARG A 239 -2.46 -15.99 16.31
CA ARG A 239 -1.60 -16.24 17.47
C ARG A 239 -1.86 -17.64 18.07
N ALA A 240 -1.49 -18.70 17.38
CA ALA A 240 -1.44 -20.03 17.95
C ALA A 240 0.02 -20.39 18.21
N GLY A 241 0.54 -20.09 19.41
CA GLY A 241 1.81 -20.65 19.82
C GLY A 241 2.75 -19.84 20.70
N ALA A 242 2.27 -18.82 21.42
CA ALA A 242 3.10 -18.13 22.41
C ALA A 242 2.49 -18.19 23.84
N ARG A 243 2.04 -19.38 24.26
CA ARG A 243 1.87 -19.71 25.69
C ARG A 243 2.26 -21.18 25.86
N ASP A 244 3.18 -21.38 26.75
CA ASP A 244 3.78 -22.60 27.27
C ASP A 244 5.20 -22.87 26.74
N ALA A 245 6.15 -22.11 27.31
CA ALA A 245 7.46 -22.59 27.70
C ALA A 245 8.02 -21.69 28.84
#